data_9bf234cea2aee35468f17fab6e80ff53
#
_entry.id   9bf234cea2aee35468f17fab6e80ff53
#
_cell.length_a   1.000
_cell.length_b   1.000
_cell.length_c   1.000
_cell.angle_alpha   90.00
_cell.angle_beta   90.00
_cell.angle_gamma   90.00
#
_symmetry.space_group_name_H-M   'P 1'
#
loop_
_entity.id
_entity.type
_entity.pdbx_description
1 polymer ?
#
loop_
_entity_poly.entity_id
_entity_poly.type
_entity_poly.pdbx_seq_one_letter_code
_entity_poly.pdbx_strand_id
1 'polypeptide(L)'
;MQLYPLEDSKNLRDQYLGHLTDVVMVGYTSLAAERLGGADYDGDMIKTISDPILNECVKRNIHHDPPQPRSIFSRSHNLPLLMIPMAQPQIRSADDWEARFETVRSTFSSRVGQICNAALDRSIIAYNENSDVEERERCREETETLAILTGLEIDSAKSGIRPDLDEYLTHKTVRRSDFLKYKT
;
A
#
# COMPACT_ATOMS: atom_id res chain seq x y z
N MET A 1 0.39 11.29 -0.04
CA MET A 1 1.04 11.96 1.12
C MET A 1 1.52 13.33 0.70
N GLN A 2 1.37 14.36 1.52
CA GLN A 2 1.91 15.68 1.25
C GLN A 2 3.28 15.83 1.92
N LEU A 3 4.27 16.28 1.17
CA LEU A 3 5.62 16.55 1.67
C LEU A 3 5.78 18.03 1.97
N TYR A 4 6.43 18.35 3.06
CA TYR A 4 6.85 19.69 3.42
C TYR A 4 8.37 19.73 3.50
N PRO A 5 9.02 20.78 2.97
CA PRO A 5 10.45 20.94 3.15
C PRO A 5 10.80 21.04 4.64
N LEU A 6 11.86 20.37 5.04
CA LEU A 6 12.45 20.56 6.36
C LEU A 6 13.47 21.71 6.29
N GLU A 7 13.44 22.58 7.30
CA GLU A 7 14.50 23.58 7.46
C GLU A 7 15.79 22.88 7.93
N ASP A 8 16.82 23.00 7.12
CA ASP A 8 18.17 22.56 7.48
C ASP A 8 19.00 23.79 7.87
N SER A 9 18.70 24.38 9.03
CA SER A 9 19.35 25.60 9.54
C SER A 9 20.87 25.46 9.77
N LYS A 10 21.35 24.20 9.85
CA LYS A 10 22.77 23.86 10.04
C LYS A 10 23.46 23.42 8.77
N ASN A 11 22.74 23.40 7.67
CA ASN A 11 23.24 22.93 6.37
C ASN A 11 23.89 21.52 6.42
N LEU A 12 23.36 20.65 7.27
CA LEU A 12 23.89 19.31 7.49
C LEU A 12 23.71 18.42 6.25
N ARG A 13 22.63 18.65 5.51
CA ARG A 13 22.39 17.93 4.25
C ARG A 13 23.54 18.13 3.29
N ASP A 14 23.91 19.36 3.00
CA ASP A 14 24.95 19.65 2.01
C ASP A 14 26.34 19.25 2.54
N GLN A 15 26.53 19.32 3.83
CA GLN A 15 27.80 18.95 4.48
C GLN A 15 28.04 17.44 4.46
N TYR A 16 27.02 16.63 4.74
CA TYR A 16 27.19 15.18 4.91
C TYR A 16 26.58 14.34 3.79
N LEU A 17 25.54 14.87 3.10
CA LEU A 17 24.74 14.13 2.14
C LEU A 17 24.69 14.79 0.75
N GLY A 18 25.53 15.83 0.52
CA GLY A 18 25.55 16.58 -0.74
C GLY A 18 25.98 15.73 -1.96
N HIS A 19 26.55 14.55 -1.73
CA HIS A 19 26.88 13.59 -2.78
C HIS A 19 25.68 12.77 -3.26
N LEU A 20 24.57 12.79 -2.54
CA LEU A 20 23.34 12.08 -2.93
C LEU A 20 22.53 12.97 -3.89
N THR A 21 22.31 12.45 -5.10
CA THR A 21 21.49 13.07 -6.14
C THR A 21 20.26 12.22 -6.40
N ASP A 22 19.16 12.86 -6.82
CA ASP A 22 17.91 12.19 -7.17
C ASP A 22 17.30 11.33 -6.04
N VAL A 23 17.52 11.77 -4.81
CA VAL A 23 17.03 11.09 -3.60
C VAL A 23 16.09 12.01 -2.83
N VAL A 24 14.98 11.46 -2.36
CA VAL A 24 14.11 12.14 -1.39
C VAL A 24 14.43 11.59 -0.01
N MET A 25 14.88 12.47 0.87
CA MET A 25 15.14 12.15 2.26
C MET A 25 13.89 12.43 3.09
N VAL A 26 13.45 11.46 3.87
CA VAL A 26 12.33 11.62 4.80
C VAL A 26 12.82 11.48 6.23
N GLY A 27 12.21 12.25 7.14
CA GLY A 27 12.56 12.15 8.55
C GLY A 27 12.21 10.77 9.10
N TYR A 28 13.10 10.16 9.89
CA TYR A 28 12.88 8.83 10.48
C TYR A 28 11.67 8.77 11.41
N THR A 29 11.21 9.92 11.92
CA THR A 29 9.99 10.05 12.73
C THR A 29 8.74 10.30 11.90
N SER A 30 8.87 10.38 10.56
CA SER A 30 7.72 10.56 9.69
C SER A 30 6.96 9.23 9.50
N LEU A 31 5.67 9.35 9.21
CA LEU A 31 4.84 8.20 8.83
C LEU A 31 4.92 7.91 7.33
N ALA A 32 6.06 8.23 6.69
CA ALA A 32 6.18 8.13 5.24
C ALA A 32 6.10 6.68 4.77
N ALA A 33 6.78 5.76 5.44
CA ALA A 33 6.76 4.35 5.09
C ALA A 33 5.35 3.76 5.20
N GLU A 34 4.66 3.99 6.32
CA GLU A 34 3.30 3.49 6.52
C GLU A 34 2.31 4.05 5.50
N ARG A 35 2.51 5.30 5.05
CA ARG A 35 1.62 5.97 4.10
C ARG A 35 1.94 5.69 2.64
N LEU A 36 3.13 5.23 2.34
CA LEU A 36 3.55 4.88 0.98
C LEU A 36 3.28 3.41 0.63
N GLY A 37 2.76 2.64 1.57
CA GLY A 37 2.32 1.27 1.34
C GLY A 37 3.44 0.37 0.78
N GLY A 38 4.26 -0.17 1.67
CA GLY A 38 5.37 -1.05 1.30
C GLY A 38 6.71 -0.35 1.12
N ALA A 39 6.84 0.93 1.50
CA ALA A 39 8.14 1.59 1.54
C ALA A 39 8.94 1.07 2.73
N ASP A 40 10.13 0.54 2.48
CA ASP A 40 11.03 -0.03 3.49
C ASP A 40 12.43 0.58 3.48
N TYR A 41 12.62 1.63 2.67
CA TYR A 41 13.86 2.40 2.55
C TYR A 41 15.07 1.62 1.98
N ASP A 42 14.83 0.54 1.27
CA ASP A 42 15.89 -0.29 0.65
C ASP A 42 16.27 0.16 -0.77
N GLY A 43 15.78 1.30 -1.21
CA GLY A 43 15.99 1.86 -2.55
C GLY A 43 14.71 1.98 -3.36
N ASP A 44 13.59 2.14 -2.69
CA ASP A 44 12.29 2.35 -3.31
C ASP A 44 12.30 3.51 -4.29
N MET A 45 11.74 3.29 -5.47
CA MET A 45 11.48 4.38 -6.41
C MET A 45 10.20 5.10 -6.04
N ILE A 46 10.28 6.42 -5.90
CA ILE A 46 9.13 7.27 -5.63
C ILE A 46 8.91 8.26 -6.77
N LYS A 47 7.66 8.63 -6.97
CA LYS A 47 7.28 9.69 -7.89
C LYS A 47 6.73 10.88 -7.11
N THR A 48 7.32 12.04 -7.30
CA THR A 48 6.80 13.30 -6.79
C THR A 48 5.89 13.95 -7.82
N ILE A 49 4.77 14.50 -7.38
CA ILE A 49 3.77 15.12 -8.25
C ILE A 49 3.46 16.51 -7.69
N SER A 50 3.53 17.52 -8.53
CA SER A 50 3.22 18.91 -8.19
C SER A 50 1.93 19.43 -8.83
N ASP A 51 1.15 18.57 -9.46
CA ASP A 51 -0.12 18.94 -10.09
C ASP A 51 -1.09 19.55 -9.05
N PRO A 52 -1.66 20.75 -9.31
CA PRO A 52 -2.52 21.44 -8.35
C PRO A 52 -3.80 20.66 -8.02
N ILE A 53 -4.38 19.96 -8.99
CA ILE A 53 -5.64 19.20 -8.81
C ILE A 53 -5.37 18.01 -7.89
N LEU A 54 -4.30 17.25 -8.17
CA LEU A 54 -3.92 16.10 -7.35
C LEU A 54 -3.50 16.53 -5.94
N ASN A 55 -2.77 17.63 -5.81
CA ASN A 55 -2.42 18.18 -4.50
C ASN A 55 -3.66 18.59 -3.70
N GLU A 56 -4.64 19.20 -4.34
CA GLU A 56 -5.89 19.55 -3.69
C GLU A 56 -6.70 18.32 -3.26
N CYS A 57 -6.75 17.28 -4.08
CA CYS A 57 -7.36 16.00 -3.72
C CYS A 57 -6.71 15.40 -2.47
N VAL A 58 -5.38 15.39 -2.42
CA VAL A 58 -4.65 14.88 -1.25
C VAL A 58 -4.97 15.71 -0.01
N LYS A 59 -4.99 17.05 -0.11
CA LYS A 59 -5.34 17.95 1.01
C LYS A 59 -6.73 17.67 1.57
N ARG A 60 -7.71 17.45 0.71
CA ARG A 60 -9.09 17.14 1.13
C ARG A 60 -9.21 15.79 1.86
N ASN A 61 -8.35 14.84 1.52
CA ASN A 61 -8.33 13.51 2.14
C ASN A 61 -7.38 13.40 3.34
N ILE A 62 -6.65 14.47 3.67
CA ILE A 62 -5.89 14.51 4.92
C ILE A 62 -6.85 14.85 6.05
N HIS A 63 -7.13 13.89 6.91
CA HIS A 63 -7.78 14.17 8.18
C HIS A 63 -6.82 15.02 9.02
N HIS A 64 -7.16 16.29 9.19
CA HIS A 64 -6.42 17.20 10.03
C HIS A 64 -6.66 16.85 11.50
N ASP A 65 -5.76 16.09 12.06
CA ASP A 65 -5.60 16.12 13.49
C ASP A 65 -4.92 17.41 13.91
N PRO A 66 -5.35 18.01 15.04
CA PRO A 66 -4.60 19.10 15.63
C PRO A 66 -3.16 18.64 15.84
N PRO A 67 -2.16 19.53 15.65
CA PRO A 67 -0.77 19.16 15.79
C PRO A 67 -0.50 18.69 17.22
N GLN A 68 -0.49 17.38 17.40
CA GLN A 68 -0.04 16.75 18.63
C GLN A 68 1.49 16.82 18.67
N PRO A 69 2.09 17.09 19.84
CA PRO A 69 3.54 17.04 19.95
C PRO A 69 4.02 15.66 19.49
N ARG A 70 4.84 15.63 18.47
CA ARG A 70 5.35 14.42 17.82
C ARG A 70 6.24 13.67 18.80
N SER A 71 5.65 12.80 19.58
CA SER A 71 6.39 11.74 20.25
C SER A 71 6.76 10.70 19.21
N ILE A 72 8.02 10.24 19.19
CA ILE A 72 8.47 9.09 18.39
C ILE A 72 7.62 7.85 18.62
N PHE A 73 6.82 7.81 19.68
CA PHE A 73 5.92 6.73 20.06
C PHE A 73 4.44 7.06 19.84
N SER A 74 4.08 8.30 19.49
CA SER A 74 2.70 8.61 19.14
C SER A 74 2.47 8.29 17.67
N ARG A 75 2.05 7.07 17.40
CA ARG A 75 1.41 6.76 16.14
C ARG A 75 0.21 7.69 16.00
N SER A 76 0.13 8.41 14.89
CA SER A 76 -1.05 9.20 14.56
C SER A 76 -2.26 8.27 14.57
N HIS A 77 -3.19 8.48 15.50
CA HIS A 77 -4.31 7.60 15.77
C HIS A 77 -5.38 7.62 14.68
N ASN A 78 -5.18 8.36 13.60
CA ASN A 78 -6.17 8.59 12.57
C ASN A 78 -5.85 7.94 11.22
N LEU A 79 -4.85 7.07 11.16
CA LEU A 79 -4.81 6.11 10.07
C LEU A 79 -5.72 4.95 10.51
N PRO A 80 -6.75 4.61 9.74
CA PRO A 80 -7.49 3.40 10.00
C PRO A 80 -6.48 2.24 10.01
N LEU A 81 -6.28 1.64 11.18
CA LEU A 81 -5.50 0.42 11.30
C LEU A 81 -6.38 -0.69 10.72
N LEU A 82 -6.18 -0.95 9.44
CA LEU A 82 -6.76 -2.13 8.84
C LEU A 82 -6.00 -3.35 9.38
N MET A 83 -6.62 -4.05 10.30
CA MET A 83 -6.11 -5.31 10.84
C MET A 83 -6.43 -6.42 9.84
N ILE A 84 -5.48 -6.74 8.97
CA ILE A 84 -5.61 -7.89 8.09
C ILE A 84 -5.06 -9.11 8.83
N PRO A 85 -5.85 -10.20 8.96
CA PRO A 85 -5.35 -11.44 9.53
C PRO A 85 -4.16 -11.94 8.71
N MET A 86 -3.00 -12.01 9.32
CA MET A 86 -1.82 -12.57 8.67
C MET A 86 -1.90 -14.10 8.74
N ALA A 87 -1.70 -14.75 7.61
CA ALA A 87 -1.46 -16.19 7.59
C ALA A 87 -0.20 -16.51 8.41
N GLN A 88 -0.22 -17.64 9.11
CA GLN A 88 0.95 -18.08 9.85
C GLN A 88 2.07 -18.52 8.90
N PRO A 89 3.33 -18.12 9.14
CA PRO A 89 4.43 -18.56 8.31
C PRO A 89 4.59 -20.08 8.39
N GLN A 90 4.74 -20.71 7.24
CA GLN A 90 5.07 -22.12 7.18
C GLN A 90 6.57 -22.31 7.37
N ILE A 91 6.95 -22.87 8.50
CA ILE A 91 8.36 -23.21 8.76
C ILE A 91 8.69 -24.49 7.99
N ARG A 92 9.67 -24.41 7.10
CA ARG A 92 10.16 -25.53 6.30
C ARG A 92 11.65 -25.77 6.57
N SER A 93 12.08 -27.04 6.54
CA SER A 93 13.48 -27.36 6.73
C SER A 93 14.30 -26.88 5.53
N ALA A 94 15.44 -26.25 5.80
CA ALA A 94 16.38 -25.85 4.76
C ALA A 94 17.10 -27.06 4.10
N ASP A 95 17.14 -28.22 4.78
CA ASP A 95 17.77 -29.44 4.29
C ASP A 95 16.83 -30.27 3.40
N ASP A 96 15.54 -29.96 3.43
CA ASP A 96 14.53 -30.59 2.57
C ASP A 96 14.49 -29.89 1.21
N TRP A 97 15.04 -30.54 0.19
CA TRP A 97 15.11 -29.96 -1.15
C TRP A 97 13.73 -29.80 -1.79
N GLU A 98 12.79 -30.70 -1.50
CA GLU A 98 11.43 -30.67 -2.01
C GLU A 98 10.67 -29.46 -1.44
N ALA A 99 10.81 -29.24 -0.13
CA ALA A 99 10.26 -28.06 0.53
C ALA A 99 10.84 -26.75 -0.01
N ARG A 100 12.15 -26.72 -0.31
CA ARG A 100 12.82 -25.56 -0.94
C ARG A 100 12.28 -25.32 -2.36
N PHE A 101 12.16 -26.41 -3.15
CA PHE A 101 11.62 -26.32 -4.52
C PHE A 101 10.19 -25.77 -4.52
N GLU A 102 9.33 -26.29 -3.64
CA GLU A 102 7.95 -25.78 -3.50
C GLU A 102 7.91 -24.31 -3.05
N THR A 103 8.81 -23.92 -2.17
CA THR A 103 8.92 -22.52 -1.76
C THR A 103 9.27 -21.63 -2.95
N VAL A 104 10.28 -21.99 -3.74
CA VAL A 104 10.66 -21.25 -4.95
C VAL A 104 9.51 -21.26 -5.95
N ARG A 105 8.91 -22.42 -6.24
CA ARG A 105 7.78 -22.54 -7.16
C ARG A 105 6.61 -21.63 -6.76
N SER A 106 6.33 -21.55 -5.48
CA SER A 106 5.24 -20.72 -4.96
C SER A 106 5.47 -19.22 -5.22
N THR A 107 6.72 -18.75 -5.30
CA THR A 107 7.03 -17.34 -5.56
C THR A 107 6.66 -16.91 -6.99
N PHE A 108 6.60 -17.85 -7.94
CA PHE A 108 6.24 -17.55 -9.33
C PHE A 108 4.73 -17.41 -9.59
N SER A 109 3.89 -17.81 -8.65
CA SER A 109 2.43 -17.75 -8.79
C SER A 109 1.84 -16.51 -8.12
N SER A 110 2.29 -15.32 -8.51
CA SER A 110 1.78 -14.06 -7.98
C SER A 110 0.33 -13.81 -8.37
N ARG A 111 -0.48 -13.43 -7.38
CA ARG A 111 -1.90 -13.08 -7.55
C ARG A 111 -2.13 -11.56 -7.64
N VAL A 112 -1.06 -10.75 -7.68
CA VAL A 112 -1.11 -9.28 -7.72
C VAL A 112 -2.09 -8.78 -8.78
N GLY A 113 -2.02 -9.33 -10.00
CA GLY A 113 -2.94 -8.95 -11.08
C GLY A 113 -4.42 -9.23 -10.77
N GLN A 114 -4.71 -10.32 -10.05
CA GLN A 114 -6.07 -10.65 -9.63
C GLN A 114 -6.57 -9.67 -8.56
N ILE A 115 -5.73 -9.35 -7.59
CA ILE A 115 -6.05 -8.40 -6.52
C ILE A 115 -6.28 -7.01 -7.11
N CYS A 116 -5.40 -6.53 -7.98
CA CYS A 116 -5.55 -5.23 -8.64
C CYS A 116 -6.83 -5.14 -9.47
N ASN A 117 -7.19 -6.21 -10.18
CA ASN A 117 -8.44 -6.25 -10.95
C ASN A 117 -9.66 -6.22 -10.02
N ALA A 118 -9.62 -6.94 -8.91
CA ALA A 118 -10.68 -6.93 -7.92
C ALA A 118 -10.83 -5.55 -7.26
N ALA A 119 -9.72 -4.88 -6.95
CA ALA A 119 -9.72 -3.52 -6.42
C ALA A 119 -10.30 -2.52 -7.43
N LEU A 120 -9.94 -2.65 -8.71
CA LEU A 120 -10.47 -1.80 -9.76
C LEU A 120 -11.99 -1.94 -9.91
N ASP A 121 -12.51 -3.17 -9.94
CA ASP A 121 -13.96 -3.43 -10.04
C ASP A 121 -14.72 -2.77 -8.88
N ARG A 122 -14.19 -2.82 -7.67
CA ARG A 122 -14.79 -2.19 -6.49
C ARG A 122 -14.67 -0.68 -6.50
N SER A 123 -13.55 -0.15 -6.95
CA SER A 123 -13.34 1.30 -7.05
C SER A 123 -14.35 1.96 -8.00
N ILE A 124 -14.76 1.28 -9.07
CA ILE A 124 -15.78 1.79 -9.99
C ILE A 124 -17.11 2.02 -9.25
N ILE A 125 -17.48 1.15 -8.34
CA ILE A 125 -18.69 1.31 -7.53
C ILE A 125 -18.47 2.36 -6.44
N ALA A 126 -17.36 2.31 -5.74
CA ALA A 126 -17.01 3.20 -4.62
C ALA A 126 -17.06 4.68 -5.01
N TYR A 127 -16.67 4.98 -6.24
CA TYR A 127 -16.61 6.38 -6.74
C TYR A 127 -17.73 6.73 -7.74
N ASN A 128 -18.74 5.87 -7.91
CA ASN A 128 -19.90 6.17 -8.74
C ASN A 128 -21.00 6.82 -7.90
N GLU A 129 -21.28 8.08 -8.15
CA GLU A 129 -22.31 8.85 -7.45
C GLU A 129 -23.72 8.27 -7.58
N ASN A 130 -24.00 7.47 -8.62
CA ASN A 130 -25.31 6.85 -8.85
C ASN A 130 -25.46 5.49 -8.14
N SER A 131 -24.42 4.99 -7.47
CA SER A 131 -24.51 3.77 -6.67
C SER A 131 -25.09 4.07 -5.29
N ASP A 132 -25.69 3.06 -4.66
CA ASP A 132 -26.18 3.17 -3.29
C ASP A 132 -25.06 3.56 -2.31
N VAL A 133 -25.41 4.33 -1.29
CA VAL A 133 -24.43 4.89 -0.34
C VAL A 133 -23.73 3.78 0.45
N GLU A 134 -24.50 2.79 0.93
CA GLU A 134 -23.95 1.68 1.71
C GLU A 134 -23.04 0.79 0.84
N GLU A 135 -23.45 0.55 -0.41
CA GLU A 135 -22.64 -0.21 -1.36
C GLU A 135 -21.34 0.53 -1.70
N ARG A 136 -21.41 1.85 -1.87
CA ARG A 136 -20.21 2.68 -2.12
C ARG A 136 -19.21 2.61 -0.97
N GLU A 137 -19.70 2.75 0.26
CA GLU A 137 -18.83 2.73 1.45
C GLU A 137 -18.18 1.35 1.61
N ARG A 138 -18.94 0.28 1.50
CA ARG A 138 -18.39 -1.09 1.52
C ARG A 138 -17.34 -1.31 0.43
N CYS A 139 -17.62 -0.89 -0.81
CA CYS A 139 -16.65 -1.03 -1.91
C CYS A 139 -15.41 -0.16 -1.70
N ARG A 140 -15.53 0.97 -0.99
CA ARG A 140 -14.36 1.78 -0.62
C ARG A 140 -13.47 1.04 0.36
N GLU A 141 -14.03 0.51 1.44
CA GLU A 141 -13.31 -0.28 2.43
C GLU A 141 -12.62 -1.51 1.80
N GLU A 142 -13.35 -2.22 0.93
CA GLU A 142 -12.79 -3.36 0.20
C GLU A 142 -11.66 -2.94 -0.74
N THR A 143 -11.75 -1.77 -1.38
CA THR A 143 -10.68 -1.23 -2.25
C THR A 143 -9.43 -0.91 -1.44
N GLU A 144 -9.58 -0.29 -0.29
CA GLU A 144 -8.47 0.01 0.63
C GLU A 144 -7.82 -1.28 1.15
N THR A 145 -8.63 -2.26 1.54
CA THR A 145 -8.16 -3.58 1.97
C THR A 145 -7.37 -4.27 0.86
N LEU A 146 -7.88 -4.29 -0.37
CA LEU A 146 -7.20 -4.90 -1.51
C LEU A 146 -5.90 -4.19 -1.86
N ALA A 147 -5.79 -2.88 -1.64
CA ALA A 147 -4.53 -2.16 -1.81
C ALA A 147 -3.45 -2.67 -0.84
N ILE A 148 -3.82 -2.91 0.43
CA ILE A 148 -2.90 -3.47 1.44
C ILE A 148 -2.56 -4.92 1.11
N LEU A 149 -3.56 -5.74 0.73
CA LEU A 149 -3.36 -7.13 0.32
C LEU A 149 -2.43 -7.26 -0.89
N THR A 150 -2.43 -6.26 -1.78
CA THR A 150 -1.48 -6.19 -2.91
C THR A 150 -0.04 -6.10 -2.40
N GLY A 151 0.23 -5.23 -1.44
CA GLY A 151 1.54 -5.11 -0.80
C GLY A 151 1.97 -6.41 -0.13
N LEU A 152 1.09 -7.02 0.67
CA LEU A 152 1.35 -8.30 1.33
C LEU A 152 1.62 -9.44 0.33
N GLU A 153 0.92 -9.47 -0.80
CA GLU A 153 1.17 -10.48 -1.84
C GLU A 153 2.52 -10.26 -2.52
N ILE A 154 2.93 -9.00 -2.76
CA ILE A 154 4.27 -8.67 -3.27
C ILE A 154 5.34 -9.15 -2.29
N ASP A 155 5.18 -8.87 -1.01
CA ASP A 155 6.12 -9.24 0.03
C ASP A 155 6.09 -10.74 0.37
N SER A 156 5.10 -11.47 -0.11
CA SER A 156 4.98 -12.92 0.14
C SER A 156 6.19 -13.71 -0.36
N ALA A 157 6.86 -13.23 -1.40
CA ALA A 157 8.09 -13.85 -1.90
C ALA A 157 9.26 -13.72 -0.92
N LYS A 158 9.29 -12.64 -0.14
CA LYS A 158 10.32 -12.38 0.89
C LYS A 158 9.95 -13.04 2.23
N SER A 159 8.70 -12.88 2.65
CA SER A 159 8.22 -13.32 3.96
C SER A 159 7.80 -14.78 4.03
N GLY A 160 7.47 -15.39 2.90
CA GLY A 160 6.84 -16.72 2.85
C GLY A 160 5.38 -16.73 3.34
N ILE A 161 4.81 -15.57 3.63
CA ILE A 161 3.44 -15.43 4.14
C ILE A 161 2.56 -14.88 3.02
N ARG A 162 1.51 -15.62 2.64
CA ARG A 162 0.54 -15.16 1.65
C ARG A 162 -0.74 -14.70 2.32
N PRO A 163 -1.32 -13.57 1.87
CA PRO A 163 -2.62 -13.16 2.38
C PRO A 163 -3.71 -14.13 1.93
N ASP A 164 -4.74 -14.28 2.78
CA ASP A 164 -5.98 -14.93 2.37
C ASP A 164 -6.77 -13.99 1.48
N LEU A 165 -7.13 -14.46 0.30
CA LEU A 165 -7.83 -13.67 -0.72
C LEU A 165 -9.18 -14.27 -1.12
N ASP A 166 -9.59 -15.38 -0.50
CA ASP A 166 -10.75 -16.14 -0.95
C ASP A 166 -12.03 -15.31 -0.90
N GLU A 167 -12.20 -14.52 0.15
CA GLU A 167 -13.35 -13.63 0.30
C GLU A 167 -13.41 -12.57 -0.82
N TYR A 168 -12.26 -12.04 -1.22
CA TYR A 168 -12.20 -10.93 -2.18
C TYR A 168 -12.18 -11.37 -3.65
N LEU A 169 -11.66 -12.56 -3.94
CA LEU A 169 -11.52 -13.05 -5.30
C LEU A 169 -12.72 -13.88 -5.79
N THR A 170 -13.47 -14.49 -4.86
CA THR A 170 -14.65 -15.27 -5.19
C THR A 170 -15.89 -14.42 -5.49
N HIS A 171 -16.04 -13.28 -4.83
CA HIS A 171 -17.16 -12.37 -5.05
C HIS A 171 -16.92 -11.50 -6.29
N LYS A 172 -17.51 -11.89 -7.40
CA LYS A 172 -17.51 -11.08 -8.62
C LYS A 172 -18.48 -9.91 -8.45
N THR A 173 -17.97 -8.69 -8.55
CA THR A 173 -18.82 -7.51 -8.61
C THR A 173 -19.68 -7.51 -9.87
N VAL A 174 -20.88 -6.99 -9.78
CA VAL A 174 -21.83 -6.92 -10.91
C VAL A 174 -21.31 -5.99 -12.03
N ARG A 175 -20.49 -5.01 -11.68
CA ARG A 175 -19.88 -4.08 -12.63
C ARG A 175 -18.39 -4.40 -12.79
N ARG A 176 -18.03 -4.88 -13.97
CA ARG A 176 -16.64 -5.07 -14.39
C ARG A 176 -16.22 -4.01 -15.38
N SER A 177 -14.97 -3.60 -15.29
CA SER A 177 -14.34 -2.78 -16.34
C SER A 177 -14.45 -3.48 -17.68
N ASP A 178 -14.75 -2.73 -18.74
CA ASP A 178 -15.01 -3.31 -20.06
C ASP A 178 -13.84 -4.17 -20.57
N PHE A 179 -12.60 -3.75 -20.31
CA PHE A 179 -11.42 -4.53 -20.71
C PHE A 179 -11.31 -5.88 -19.99
N LEU A 180 -11.85 -6.01 -18.78
CA LEU A 180 -11.86 -7.28 -18.04
C LEU A 180 -12.91 -8.27 -18.55
N LYS A 181 -13.91 -7.79 -19.29
CA LYS A 181 -14.93 -8.66 -19.92
C LYS A 181 -14.37 -9.51 -21.04
N TYR A 182 -13.29 -9.04 -21.67
CA TYR A 182 -12.64 -9.70 -22.80
C TYR A 182 -11.42 -10.56 -22.40
N LYS A 183 -11.12 -10.63 -21.11
CA LYS A 183 -10.07 -11.51 -20.62
C LYS A 183 -10.65 -12.92 -20.44
N THR A 184 -10.33 -13.79 -21.39
CA THR A 184 -10.57 -15.24 -21.34
C THR A 184 -9.58 -15.92 -20.40
#